data_528436917ffac62e07959401c46554d3
#
_entry.id   528436917ffac62e07959401c46554d3
#
_cell.length_a   1.000
_cell.length_b   1.000
_cell.length_c   1.000
_cell.angle_alpha   90.00
_cell.angle_beta   90.00
_cell.angle_gamma   90.00
#
_symmetry.space_group_name_H-M   'P 1'
#
loop_
_entity.id
_entity.type
_entity.pdbx_description
1 polymer ?
#
loop_
_entity_poly.entity_id
_entity_poly.type
_entity_poly.pdbx_seq_one_letter_code
_entity_poly.pdbx_strand_id
1 'polypeptide(L)'
;ALVYPNRYYLGMSNLGFQSIYQLLNSLPDAVCERSFLPEYDEQHELIRTQTPLFSLESFHPLRDFDIIAFSLSFENDYPAILTILKLAAIPFSSAERGSKYPLIIAGGVCAFFNPEPLSEFIDLFISGEAEEVLPKLMENYHHHQPTTASRDSLLTHRSRGEGIYVPRLYEVTYNPSGTIKTFQPKGKAPPTIHRKHTRQLDRFPTCSVITTPQTEFSNMFLMEITRGCAHRCNFCSMGCVYTPYRRRSLEQLKETATNGLNLRHKIGLIGATLSDYPHITTLCKFILENG
;
A
#
# COMPACT_ATOMS: atom_id res chain seq x y z
N ALA A 1 -1.85 11.71 -1.01
CA ALA A 1 -0.74 11.26 -1.87
C ALA A 1 -0.45 9.78 -1.63
N LEU A 2 -0.31 8.98 -2.68
CA LEU A 2 0.16 7.61 -2.61
C LEU A 2 1.65 7.57 -2.97
N VAL A 3 2.47 7.11 -2.05
CA VAL A 3 3.92 7.20 -2.17
C VAL A 3 4.55 5.81 -2.18
N TYR A 4 5.37 5.55 -3.20
CA TYR A 4 6.23 4.38 -3.22
C TYR A 4 7.65 4.81 -2.79
N PRO A 5 8.21 4.29 -1.68
CA PRO A 5 9.45 4.78 -1.13
C PRO A 5 10.68 4.21 -1.88
N ASN A 6 10.64 4.26 -3.20
CA ASN A 6 11.70 3.90 -4.12
C ASN A 6 11.48 4.64 -5.45
N ARG A 7 12.33 4.40 -6.44
CA ARG A 7 12.30 5.06 -7.76
C ARG A 7 11.01 4.75 -8.51
N TYR A 8 10.63 5.68 -9.39
CA TYR A 8 9.46 5.56 -10.28
C TYR A 8 9.41 4.21 -11.00
N TYR A 9 10.55 3.79 -11.58
CA TYR A 9 10.67 2.52 -12.30
C TYR A 9 10.21 1.31 -11.47
N LEU A 10 10.64 1.22 -10.21
CA LEU A 10 10.24 0.13 -9.32
C LEU A 10 8.80 0.27 -8.82
N GLY A 11 8.39 1.48 -8.46
CA GLY A 11 7.03 1.71 -7.98
C GLY A 11 5.99 1.42 -9.04
N MET A 12 6.24 1.84 -10.28
CA MET A 12 5.32 1.58 -11.40
C MET A 12 5.37 0.14 -11.91
N SER A 13 6.40 -0.63 -11.53
CA SER A 13 6.44 -2.09 -11.74
C SER A 13 5.62 -2.87 -10.70
N ASN A 14 5.16 -2.20 -9.63
CA ASN A 14 4.40 -2.82 -8.55
C ASN A 14 2.90 -2.77 -8.81
N LEU A 15 2.31 -3.93 -9.08
CA LEU A 15 0.89 -4.05 -9.40
C LEU A 15 -0.02 -3.66 -8.21
N GLY A 16 0.41 -3.95 -6.98
CA GLY A 16 -0.32 -3.56 -5.77
C GLY A 16 -0.41 -2.04 -5.62
N PHE A 17 0.68 -1.31 -5.89
CA PHE A 17 0.71 0.15 -5.89
C PHE A 17 -0.29 0.73 -6.89
N GLN A 18 -0.29 0.21 -8.13
CA GLN A 18 -1.23 0.64 -9.16
C GLN A 18 -2.69 0.36 -8.79
N SER A 19 -2.95 -0.80 -8.17
CA SER A 19 -4.31 -1.17 -7.74
C SER A 19 -4.84 -0.26 -6.63
N ILE A 20 -3.97 0.14 -5.68
CA ILE A 20 -4.34 1.12 -4.64
C ILE A 20 -4.62 2.49 -5.24
N TYR A 21 -3.81 2.92 -6.21
CA TYR A 21 -4.03 4.17 -6.94
C TYR A 21 -5.40 4.17 -7.63
N GLN A 22 -5.74 3.09 -8.33
CA GLN A 22 -7.05 2.93 -8.98
C GLN A 22 -8.19 2.92 -7.96
N LEU A 23 -8.04 2.14 -6.88
CA LEU A 23 -9.05 2.03 -5.83
C LEU A 23 -9.37 3.40 -5.22
N LEU A 24 -8.36 4.17 -4.84
CA LEU A 24 -8.56 5.48 -4.24
C LEU A 24 -9.20 6.47 -5.21
N ASN A 25 -8.81 6.46 -6.49
CA ASN A 25 -9.41 7.33 -7.51
C ASN A 25 -10.79 6.85 -7.98
N SER A 26 -11.25 5.66 -7.59
CA SER A 26 -12.63 5.22 -7.82
C SER A 26 -13.61 5.71 -6.75
N LEU A 27 -13.11 6.27 -5.64
CA LEU A 27 -13.95 6.81 -4.57
C LEU A 27 -14.42 8.23 -4.94
N PRO A 28 -15.71 8.56 -4.71
CA PRO A 28 -16.29 9.81 -5.17
C PRO A 28 -15.68 11.07 -4.51
N ASP A 29 -15.21 10.91 -3.27
CA ASP A 29 -14.73 12.03 -2.45
C ASP A 29 -13.21 11.97 -2.20
N ALA A 30 -12.46 11.31 -3.07
CA ALA A 30 -11.02 11.17 -2.95
C ALA A 30 -10.31 11.43 -4.27
N VAL A 31 -9.19 12.15 -4.20
CA VAL A 31 -8.23 12.29 -5.29
C VAL A 31 -6.92 11.72 -4.81
N CYS A 32 -6.39 10.77 -5.55
CA CYS A 32 -5.11 10.13 -5.25
C CYS A 32 -4.08 10.52 -6.30
N GLU A 33 -2.96 11.07 -5.86
CA GLU A 33 -1.82 11.43 -6.69
C GLU A 33 -0.58 10.66 -6.23
N ARG A 34 0.32 10.38 -7.17
CA ARG A 34 1.50 9.53 -6.92
C ARG A 34 2.73 10.37 -6.62
N SER A 35 3.60 9.81 -5.76
CA SER A 35 4.95 10.32 -5.58
C SER A 35 5.94 9.17 -5.35
N PHE A 36 7.20 9.42 -5.61
CA PHE A 36 8.28 8.44 -5.52
C PHE A 36 9.51 9.09 -4.89
N LEU A 37 10.49 8.26 -4.53
CA LEU A 37 11.81 8.77 -4.15
C LEU A 37 12.49 9.34 -5.40
N PRO A 38 12.82 10.64 -5.44
CA PRO A 38 13.50 11.24 -6.59
C PRO A 38 14.92 10.68 -6.78
N GLU A 39 15.47 10.79 -8.00
CA GLU A 39 16.87 10.47 -8.27
C GLU A 39 17.82 11.36 -7.44
N TYR A 40 19.08 10.94 -7.27
CA TYR A 40 20.01 11.69 -6.41
C TYR A 40 20.18 13.14 -6.85
N ASP A 41 20.30 13.37 -8.15
CA ASP A 41 20.46 14.73 -8.68
C ASP A 41 19.21 15.58 -8.45
N GLU A 42 18.03 14.98 -8.60
CA GLU A 42 16.74 15.63 -8.30
C GLU A 42 16.61 15.96 -6.81
N GLN A 43 17.04 15.06 -5.91
CA GLN A 43 17.05 15.33 -4.46
C GLN A 43 17.96 16.54 -4.14
N HIS A 44 19.16 16.59 -4.73
CA HIS A 44 20.08 17.71 -4.57
C HIS A 44 19.48 19.01 -5.06
N GLU A 45 18.79 18.98 -6.20
CA GLU A 45 18.14 20.16 -6.76
C GLU A 45 16.97 20.64 -5.90
N LEU A 46 16.11 19.75 -5.41
CA LEU A 46 15.04 20.09 -4.47
C LEU A 46 15.59 20.77 -3.21
N ILE A 47 16.68 20.25 -2.66
CA ILE A 47 17.34 20.84 -1.48
C ILE A 47 17.93 22.22 -1.82
N ARG A 48 18.65 22.33 -2.95
CA ARG A 48 19.30 23.57 -3.38
C ARG A 48 18.30 24.71 -3.61
N THR A 49 17.16 24.37 -4.22
CA THR A 49 16.08 25.34 -4.55
C THR A 49 15.09 25.54 -3.40
N GLN A 50 15.21 24.79 -2.32
CA GLN A 50 14.22 24.73 -1.23
C GLN A 50 12.81 24.39 -1.71
N THR A 51 12.70 23.63 -2.79
CA THR A 51 11.43 23.15 -3.33
C THR A 51 11.02 21.90 -2.58
N PRO A 52 9.83 21.84 -1.94
CA PRO A 52 9.37 20.64 -1.27
C PRO A 52 9.04 19.55 -2.29
N LEU A 53 9.19 18.28 -1.89
CA LEU A 53 8.78 17.15 -2.72
C LEU A 53 7.27 17.22 -3.00
N PHE A 54 6.89 16.92 -4.23
CA PHE A 54 5.55 17.09 -4.78
C PHE A 54 5.04 15.80 -5.46
N SER A 55 3.75 15.78 -5.76
CA SER A 55 3.09 14.71 -6.53
C SER A 55 3.36 14.82 -8.03
N LEU A 56 3.17 13.74 -8.78
CA LEU A 56 3.40 13.71 -10.22
C LEU A 56 2.27 14.31 -11.04
N GLU A 57 1.04 14.21 -10.60
CA GLU A 57 -0.14 14.61 -11.38
C GLU A 57 -0.33 16.13 -11.38
N SER A 58 -0.37 16.74 -10.22
CA SER A 58 -0.63 18.19 -10.10
C SER A 58 0.57 19.01 -9.65
N PHE A 59 1.71 18.37 -9.34
CA PHE A 59 2.89 19.01 -8.75
C PHE A 59 2.59 19.65 -7.39
N HIS A 60 1.57 19.14 -6.68
CA HIS A 60 1.20 19.66 -5.38
C HIS A 60 2.17 19.19 -4.29
N PRO A 61 2.66 20.08 -3.39
CA PRO A 61 3.59 19.69 -2.34
C PRO A 61 2.99 18.59 -1.45
N LEU A 62 3.77 17.54 -1.14
CA LEU A 62 3.28 16.40 -0.34
C LEU A 62 2.77 16.82 1.03
N ARG A 63 3.36 17.85 1.65
CA ARG A 63 2.95 18.33 2.98
C ARG A 63 1.55 18.94 3.01
N ASP A 64 0.99 19.30 1.85
CA ASP A 64 -0.29 19.99 1.72
C ASP A 64 -1.44 19.01 1.41
N PHE A 65 -1.15 17.72 1.28
CA PHE A 65 -2.17 16.66 1.20
C PHE A 65 -2.78 16.37 2.57
N ASP A 66 -3.99 15.85 2.60
CA ASP A 66 -4.63 15.39 3.84
C ASP A 66 -3.97 14.12 4.38
N ILE A 67 -3.59 13.22 3.47
CA ILE A 67 -3.02 11.90 3.79
C ILE A 67 -1.83 11.62 2.88
N ILE A 68 -0.76 11.09 3.45
CA ILE A 68 0.33 10.44 2.72
C ILE A 68 0.29 8.94 3.03
N ALA A 69 0.10 8.13 2.00
CA ALA A 69 0.01 6.68 2.12
C ALA A 69 1.26 6.01 1.51
N PHE A 70 2.10 5.40 2.34
CA PHE A 70 3.26 4.65 1.89
C PHE A 70 2.89 3.20 1.55
N SER A 71 3.27 2.75 0.35
CA SER A 71 3.18 1.35 -0.10
C SER A 71 4.52 0.64 0.14
N LEU A 72 4.58 -0.23 1.14
CA LEU A 72 5.82 -0.85 1.63
C LEU A 72 5.96 -2.28 1.09
N SER A 73 6.88 -2.48 0.16
CA SER A 73 7.13 -3.79 -0.46
C SER A 73 8.42 -4.46 0.03
N PHE A 74 9.41 -3.67 0.45
CA PHE A 74 10.72 -4.13 0.89
C PHE A 74 11.20 -3.36 2.10
N GLU A 75 11.84 -4.04 3.05
CA GLU A 75 12.40 -3.43 4.27
C GLU A 75 13.56 -2.47 3.95
N ASN A 76 14.28 -2.71 2.86
CA ASN A 76 15.36 -1.83 2.39
C ASN A 76 14.85 -0.42 1.99
N ASP A 77 13.56 -0.26 1.78
CA ASP A 77 12.95 1.02 1.44
C ASP A 77 12.65 1.90 2.68
N TYR A 78 12.82 1.38 3.90
CA TYR A 78 12.53 2.14 5.14
C TYR A 78 13.31 3.45 5.26
N PRO A 79 14.63 3.51 4.98
CA PRO A 79 15.36 4.78 5.01
C PRO A 79 14.83 5.82 4.01
N ALA A 80 14.28 5.35 2.88
CA ALA A 80 13.73 6.24 1.87
C ALA A 80 12.48 6.99 2.36
N ILE A 81 11.71 6.39 3.29
CA ILE A 81 10.58 7.08 3.93
C ILE A 81 11.06 8.35 4.63
N LEU A 82 12.14 8.26 5.40
CA LEU A 82 12.71 9.42 6.10
C LEU A 82 13.23 10.46 5.12
N THR A 83 13.87 10.02 4.04
CA THR A 83 14.32 10.93 2.97
C THR A 83 13.14 11.67 2.34
N ILE A 84 12.04 10.98 2.04
CA ILE A 84 10.82 11.56 1.48
C ILE A 84 10.19 12.55 2.46
N LEU A 85 10.05 12.19 3.74
CA LEU A 85 9.52 13.10 4.76
C LEU A 85 10.38 14.36 4.90
N LYS A 86 11.72 14.23 4.86
CA LYS A 86 12.66 15.35 4.87
C LYS A 86 12.46 16.26 3.66
N LEU A 87 12.41 15.69 2.46
CA LEU A 87 12.20 16.46 1.22
C LEU A 87 10.83 17.13 1.16
N ALA A 88 9.82 16.51 1.79
CA ALA A 88 8.49 17.10 1.93
C ALA A 88 8.36 18.13 3.06
N ALA A 89 9.43 18.42 3.80
CA ALA A 89 9.43 19.27 4.98
C ALA A 89 8.40 18.86 6.06
N ILE A 90 8.31 17.56 6.31
CA ILE A 90 7.42 16.94 7.31
C ILE A 90 8.29 16.37 8.45
N PRO A 91 7.95 16.62 9.74
CA PRO A 91 8.66 16.04 10.87
C PRO A 91 8.68 14.51 10.82
N PHE A 92 9.81 13.90 11.19
CA PHE A 92 9.96 12.44 11.17
C PHE A 92 9.06 11.79 12.20
N SER A 93 9.14 12.22 13.45
CA SER A 93 8.38 11.63 14.53
C SER A 93 6.89 11.93 14.40
N SER A 94 6.08 10.89 14.51
CA SER A 94 4.62 11.02 14.53
C SER A 94 4.14 11.86 15.71
N ALA A 95 4.90 11.91 16.81
CA ALA A 95 4.59 12.71 18.00
C ALA A 95 4.77 14.23 17.77
N GLU A 96 5.64 14.62 16.84
CA GLU A 96 5.89 16.03 16.51
C GLU A 96 4.87 16.59 15.50
N ARG A 97 4.09 15.73 14.85
CA ARG A 97 3.10 16.14 13.85
C ARG A 97 1.77 16.52 14.51
N GLY A 98 1.44 17.80 14.46
CA GLY A 98 0.13 18.32 14.82
C GLY A 98 -0.88 18.25 13.66
N SER A 99 -2.04 18.90 13.83
CA SER A 99 -3.13 18.90 12.84
C SER A 99 -2.79 19.56 11.50
N LYS A 100 -1.75 20.38 11.44
CA LYS A 100 -1.28 21.04 10.20
C LYS A 100 -0.51 20.13 9.24
N TYR A 101 -0.12 18.94 9.68
CA TYR A 101 0.60 17.98 8.83
C TYR A 101 -0.32 16.86 8.38
N PRO A 102 -0.09 16.28 7.19
CA PRO A 102 -0.85 15.14 6.70
C PRO A 102 -0.83 13.96 7.67
N LEU A 103 -1.85 13.14 7.60
CA LEU A 103 -1.84 11.85 8.25
C LEU A 103 -0.92 10.90 7.47
N ILE A 104 0.09 10.36 8.13
CA ILE A 104 1.04 9.42 7.51
C ILE A 104 0.58 8.00 7.77
N ILE A 105 0.16 7.31 6.71
CA ILE A 105 -0.28 5.92 6.80
C ILE A 105 0.66 5.01 6.00
N ALA A 106 0.73 3.75 6.35
CA ALA A 106 1.50 2.77 5.62
C ALA A 106 0.77 1.43 5.52
N GLY A 107 0.98 0.75 4.41
CA GLY A 107 0.46 -0.59 4.14
C GLY A 107 1.41 -1.36 3.22
N GLY A 108 1.02 -2.58 2.86
CA GLY A 108 1.83 -3.47 2.04
C GLY A 108 2.46 -4.59 2.86
N VAL A 109 3.23 -5.46 2.18
CA VAL A 109 3.73 -6.71 2.75
C VAL A 109 4.58 -6.50 4.01
N CYS A 110 5.40 -5.46 4.05
CA CYS A 110 6.25 -5.17 5.22
C CYS A 110 5.42 -4.79 6.47
N ALA A 111 4.30 -4.07 6.28
CA ALA A 111 3.38 -3.77 7.38
C ALA A 111 2.67 -5.02 7.91
N PHE A 112 2.52 -6.08 7.09
CA PHE A 112 1.97 -7.35 7.53
C PHE A 112 2.96 -8.17 8.36
N PHE A 113 4.25 -8.05 8.02
CA PHE A 113 5.31 -8.78 8.71
C PHE A 113 5.64 -8.15 10.05
N ASN A 114 6.07 -6.90 10.01
CA ASN A 114 6.48 -6.18 11.21
C ASN A 114 6.42 -4.66 10.98
N PRO A 115 5.39 -3.97 11.48
CA PRO A 115 5.30 -2.51 11.40
C PRO A 115 6.20 -1.78 12.41
N GLU A 116 6.71 -2.46 13.46
CA GLU A 116 7.39 -1.85 14.58
C GLU A 116 8.65 -1.03 14.23
N PRO A 117 9.49 -1.41 13.26
CA PRO A 117 10.65 -0.60 12.89
C PRO A 117 10.28 0.82 12.42
N LEU A 118 9.05 1.02 11.98
CA LEU A 118 8.53 2.32 11.51
C LEU A 118 7.50 2.95 12.46
N SER A 119 7.28 2.37 13.63
CA SER A 119 6.22 2.76 14.56
C SER A 119 6.33 4.20 15.08
N GLU A 120 7.55 4.76 15.15
CA GLU A 120 7.78 6.15 15.54
C GLU A 120 7.47 7.15 14.41
N PHE A 121 7.51 6.70 13.15
CA PHE A 121 7.41 7.56 11.97
C PHE A 121 6.04 7.55 11.31
N ILE A 122 5.27 6.48 11.48
CA ILE A 122 3.97 6.27 10.85
C ILE A 122 2.84 6.44 11.87
N ASP A 123 1.79 7.16 11.51
CA ASP A 123 0.66 7.40 12.41
C ASP A 123 -0.25 6.17 12.54
N LEU A 124 -0.50 5.47 11.43
CA LEU A 124 -1.23 4.21 11.43
C LEU A 124 -0.77 3.28 10.30
N PHE A 125 -0.88 1.99 10.55
CA PHE A 125 -0.64 0.95 9.56
C PHE A 125 -1.94 0.25 9.19
N ILE A 126 -2.04 -0.12 7.90
CA ILE A 126 -3.07 -1.01 7.40
C ILE A 126 -2.48 -2.42 7.39
N SER A 127 -2.97 -3.27 8.29
CA SER A 127 -2.60 -4.68 8.38
C SER A 127 -3.57 -5.51 7.56
N GLY A 128 -3.17 -5.87 6.36
CA GLY A 128 -3.97 -6.66 5.43
C GLY A 128 -4.21 -6.00 4.08
N GLU A 129 -5.13 -6.58 3.34
CA GLU A 129 -5.45 -6.14 2.00
C GLU A 129 -6.30 -4.87 2.04
N ALA A 130 -5.88 -3.90 1.27
CA ALA A 130 -6.39 -2.53 1.38
C ALA A 130 -7.80 -2.35 0.81
N GLU A 131 -8.23 -3.23 -0.07
CA GLU A 131 -9.52 -3.15 -0.78
C GLU A 131 -10.72 -3.09 0.18
N GLU A 132 -10.61 -3.75 1.33
CA GLU A 132 -11.68 -3.76 2.34
C GLU A 132 -11.52 -2.66 3.41
N VAL A 133 -10.31 -2.14 3.57
CA VAL A 133 -9.96 -1.20 4.65
C VAL A 133 -9.97 0.25 4.19
N LEU A 134 -9.33 0.53 3.04
CA LEU A 134 -9.17 1.91 2.55
C LEU A 134 -10.48 2.63 2.28
N PRO A 135 -11.50 2.06 1.61
CA PRO A 135 -12.76 2.76 1.39
C PRO A 135 -13.42 3.22 2.69
N LYS A 136 -13.46 2.34 3.70
CA LYS A 136 -14.00 2.67 5.02
C LYS A 136 -13.17 3.71 5.75
N LEU A 137 -11.85 3.68 5.59
CA LEU A 137 -10.95 4.66 6.18
C LEU A 137 -11.20 6.04 5.57
N MET A 138 -11.38 6.13 4.25
CA MET A 138 -11.66 7.39 3.54
C MET A 138 -13.05 7.94 3.88
N GLU A 139 -14.10 7.13 3.82
CA GLU A 139 -15.45 7.50 4.22
C GLU A 139 -15.47 8.11 5.62
N ASN A 140 -14.87 7.41 6.57
CA ASN A 140 -14.74 7.91 7.91
C ASN A 140 -13.87 9.17 8.02
N TYR A 141 -12.90 9.41 7.15
CA TYR A 141 -12.08 10.61 7.15
C TYR A 141 -12.93 11.85 6.85
N HIS A 142 -13.82 11.78 5.86
CA HIS A 142 -14.72 12.87 5.51
C HIS A 142 -15.72 13.20 6.61
N HIS A 143 -16.33 12.19 7.24
CA HIS A 143 -17.32 12.40 8.30
C HIS A 143 -16.75 12.95 9.61
N HIS A 144 -15.45 12.81 9.85
CA HIS A 144 -14.78 13.22 11.09
C HIS A 144 -13.61 14.15 10.81
N GLN A 145 -13.72 15.03 9.79
CA GLN A 145 -12.72 16.09 9.63
C GLN A 145 -12.68 16.94 10.90
N PRO A 146 -11.56 16.99 11.60
CA PRO A 146 -11.48 17.73 12.83
C PRO A 146 -11.26 19.21 12.55
N THR A 147 -12.29 19.96 12.44
CA THR A 147 -12.18 21.41 12.62
C THR A 147 -11.75 21.76 14.05
N THR A 148 -11.88 20.81 15.00
CA THR A 148 -11.57 21.03 16.43
C THR A 148 -11.02 19.79 17.16
N ALA A 149 -11.06 18.57 16.59
CA ALA A 149 -10.58 17.37 17.26
C ALA A 149 -9.05 17.25 17.16
N SER A 150 -8.39 16.89 18.25
CA SER A 150 -6.96 16.62 18.24
C SER A 150 -6.64 15.42 17.36
N ARG A 151 -5.42 15.38 16.79
CA ARG A 151 -4.89 14.23 16.03
C ARG A 151 -5.05 12.91 16.81
N ASP A 152 -4.89 12.95 18.14
CA ASP A 152 -5.06 11.79 19.01
C ASP A 152 -6.48 11.27 19.05
N SER A 153 -7.47 12.16 19.04
CA SER A 153 -8.89 11.79 18.96
C SER A 153 -9.21 11.09 17.64
N LEU A 154 -8.69 11.62 16.53
CA LEU A 154 -8.79 11.02 15.19
C LEU A 154 -8.19 9.61 15.19
N LEU A 155 -6.95 9.46 15.64
CA LEU A 155 -6.24 8.18 15.65
C LEU A 155 -6.91 7.16 16.59
N THR A 156 -7.41 7.60 17.75
CA THR A 156 -8.16 6.73 18.68
C THR A 156 -9.46 6.23 18.03
N HIS A 157 -10.16 7.08 17.31
CA HIS A 157 -11.36 6.66 16.58
C HIS A 157 -11.02 5.64 15.48
N ARG A 158 -9.96 5.90 14.70
CA ARG A 158 -9.49 5.03 13.60
C ARG A 158 -9.00 3.66 14.08
N SER A 159 -8.37 3.58 15.24
CA SER A 159 -7.84 2.33 15.79
C SER A 159 -8.89 1.23 16.00
N ARG A 160 -10.18 1.60 16.02
CA ARG A 160 -11.30 0.64 16.14
C ARG A 160 -11.63 -0.06 14.83
N GLY A 161 -11.10 0.44 13.70
CA GLY A 161 -11.26 -0.20 12.39
C GLY A 161 -10.51 -1.52 12.33
N GLU A 162 -11.12 -2.53 11.72
CA GLU A 162 -10.45 -3.81 11.51
C GLU A 162 -9.26 -3.66 10.58
N GLY A 163 -8.14 -4.30 10.91
CA GLY A 163 -6.90 -4.21 10.14
C GLY A 163 -6.14 -2.89 10.31
N ILE A 164 -6.47 -2.08 11.31
CA ILE A 164 -5.78 -0.81 11.59
C ILE A 164 -4.96 -0.92 12.86
N TYR A 165 -3.66 -0.65 12.74
CA TYR A 165 -2.72 -0.55 13.84
C TYR A 165 -2.24 0.90 14.01
N VAL A 166 -2.42 1.47 15.20
CA VAL A 166 -1.98 2.81 15.56
C VAL A 166 -0.93 2.70 16.67
N PRO A 167 0.38 2.78 16.35
CA PRO A 167 1.47 2.45 17.28
C PRO A 167 1.39 3.22 18.62
N ARG A 168 1.13 4.53 18.58
CA ARG A 168 1.08 5.36 19.81
C ARG A 168 0.02 4.93 20.84
N LEU A 169 -0.94 4.10 20.43
CA LEU A 169 -1.97 3.57 21.32
C LEU A 169 -1.56 2.26 22.00
N TYR A 170 -0.29 1.87 21.88
CA TYR A 170 0.26 0.71 22.56
C TYR A 170 1.47 1.11 23.40
N GLU A 171 1.67 0.38 24.47
CA GLU A 171 2.83 0.53 25.33
C GLU A 171 3.65 -0.75 25.31
N VAL A 172 4.92 -0.59 24.96
CA VAL A 172 5.87 -1.69 24.92
C VAL A 172 6.86 -1.49 26.05
N THR A 173 7.03 -2.51 26.90
CA THR A 173 8.08 -2.53 27.90
C THR A 173 9.05 -3.67 27.63
N TYR A 174 10.32 -3.48 27.99
CA TYR A 174 11.38 -4.42 27.68
C TYR A 174 12.00 -5.01 28.96
N ASN A 175 12.48 -6.23 28.87
CA ASN A 175 13.35 -6.83 29.86
C ASN A 175 14.77 -6.23 29.76
N PRO A 176 15.60 -6.37 30.80
CA PRO A 176 17.01 -5.97 30.72
C PRO A 176 17.79 -6.62 29.58
N SER A 177 17.33 -7.79 29.10
CA SER A 177 17.90 -8.50 27.95
C SER A 177 17.50 -7.92 26.58
N GLY A 178 16.67 -6.87 26.52
CA GLY A 178 16.14 -6.28 25.28
C GLY A 178 14.94 -7.00 24.69
N THR A 179 14.48 -8.09 25.27
CA THR A 179 13.27 -8.79 24.82
C THR A 179 12.01 -8.07 25.31
N ILE A 180 10.93 -8.13 24.53
CA ILE A 180 9.64 -7.54 24.90
C ILE A 180 9.14 -8.20 26.18
N LYS A 181 8.86 -7.40 27.22
CA LYS A 181 8.24 -7.84 28.47
C LYS A 181 6.72 -7.76 28.38
N THR A 182 6.19 -6.61 27.95
CA THR A 182 4.76 -6.43 27.75
C THR A 182 4.51 -5.63 26.47
N PHE A 183 3.40 -5.93 25.80
CA PHE A 183 2.84 -5.15 24.70
C PHE A 183 1.35 -4.96 25.01
N GLN A 184 0.95 -3.77 25.42
CA GLN A 184 -0.39 -3.52 25.94
C GLN A 184 -1.07 -2.34 25.26
N PRO A 185 -2.37 -2.47 24.91
CA PRO A 185 -3.14 -1.36 24.38
C PRO A 185 -3.41 -0.29 25.45
N LYS A 186 -3.42 0.97 25.04
CA LYS A 186 -3.84 2.12 25.86
C LYS A 186 -5.31 2.45 25.57
N GLY A 187 -6.04 2.78 26.61
CA GLY A 187 -7.43 3.23 26.49
C GLY A 187 -8.36 2.20 25.85
N LYS A 188 -8.91 2.53 24.67
CA LYS A 188 -9.86 1.69 23.93
C LYS A 188 -9.26 1.02 22.68
N ALA A 189 -7.93 1.01 22.54
CA ALA A 189 -7.28 0.30 21.46
C ALA A 189 -7.52 -1.21 21.56
N PRO A 190 -7.67 -1.92 20.43
CA PRO A 190 -7.90 -3.36 20.43
C PRO A 190 -6.68 -4.12 20.95
N PRO A 191 -6.85 -5.16 21.79
CA PRO A 191 -5.71 -5.95 22.29
C PRO A 191 -5.04 -6.78 21.21
N THR A 192 -5.74 -7.05 20.11
CA THR A 192 -5.25 -7.82 18.96
C THR A 192 -5.72 -7.18 17.67
N ILE A 193 -4.82 -7.05 16.72
CA ILE A 193 -5.13 -6.54 15.38
C ILE A 193 -5.26 -7.71 14.44
N HIS A 194 -6.47 -7.90 13.93
CA HIS A 194 -6.76 -8.95 12.96
C HIS A 194 -6.50 -8.44 11.55
N ARG A 195 -5.60 -9.13 10.84
CA ARG A 195 -5.33 -8.83 9.44
C ARG A 195 -6.56 -9.05 8.58
N LYS A 196 -6.88 -8.08 7.76
CA LYS A 196 -7.96 -8.17 6.77
C LYS A 196 -7.49 -8.84 5.48
N HIS A 197 -8.38 -9.60 4.88
CA HIS A 197 -8.19 -10.16 3.54
C HIS A 197 -9.51 -10.10 2.76
N THR A 198 -9.40 -9.83 1.46
CA THR A 198 -10.53 -9.80 0.54
C THR A 198 -10.98 -11.22 0.22
N ARG A 199 -12.24 -11.54 0.48
CA ARG A 199 -12.80 -12.87 0.21
C ARG A 199 -13.14 -13.08 -1.26
N GLN A 200 -13.62 -12.04 -1.92
CA GLN A 200 -14.10 -12.05 -3.30
C GLN A 200 -13.16 -11.21 -4.19
N LEU A 201 -12.08 -11.83 -4.69
CA LEU A 201 -11.07 -11.13 -5.50
C LEU A 201 -11.67 -10.53 -6.78
N ASP A 202 -12.68 -11.16 -7.38
CA ASP A 202 -13.28 -10.71 -8.63
C ASP A 202 -13.93 -9.33 -8.53
N ARG A 203 -14.30 -8.89 -7.31
CA ARG A 203 -14.81 -7.53 -7.09
C ARG A 203 -13.76 -6.43 -7.25
N PHE A 204 -12.47 -6.81 -7.14
CA PHE A 204 -11.35 -5.88 -7.17
C PHE A 204 -10.30 -6.39 -8.17
N PRO A 205 -10.51 -6.19 -9.47
CA PRO A 205 -9.53 -6.59 -10.47
C PRO A 205 -8.18 -5.93 -10.19
N THR A 206 -7.13 -6.75 -10.15
CA THR A 206 -5.76 -6.28 -9.91
C THR A 206 -4.98 -6.46 -11.20
N CYS A 207 -4.85 -5.38 -11.93
CA CYS A 207 -4.17 -5.36 -13.24
C CYS A 207 -3.47 -4.02 -13.47
N SER A 208 -2.69 -3.92 -14.54
CA SER A 208 -2.04 -2.67 -14.94
C SER A 208 -3.09 -1.59 -15.18
N VAL A 209 -2.95 -0.47 -14.47
CA VAL A 209 -3.82 0.71 -14.58
C VAL A 209 -3.18 1.76 -15.47
N ILE A 210 -1.88 1.95 -15.29
CA ILE A 210 -1.08 2.90 -16.06
C ILE A 210 -0.01 2.11 -16.79
N THR A 211 0.02 2.25 -18.10
CA THR A 211 1.06 1.66 -18.94
C THR A 211 2.11 2.71 -19.28
N THR A 212 3.36 2.45 -18.90
CA THR A 212 4.49 3.33 -19.14
C THR A 212 5.70 2.52 -19.61
N PRO A 213 6.55 3.06 -20.51
CA PRO A 213 7.77 2.39 -20.91
C PRO A 213 8.82 2.31 -19.79
N GLN A 214 8.68 3.11 -18.75
CA GLN A 214 9.62 3.20 -17.63
C GLN A 214 9.22 2.24 -16.49
N THR A 215 9.10 0.95 -16.80
CA THR A 215 8.86 -0.12 -15.83
C THR A 215 9.60 -1.38 -16.24
N GLU A 216 9.82 -2.32 -15.30
CA GLU A 216 10.36 -3.66 -15.58
C GLU A 216 9.54 -4.41 -16.64
N PHE A 217 8.23 -4.19 -16.64
CA PHE A 217 7.26 -4.88 -17.50
C PHE A 217 6.68 -3.96 -18.58
N SER A 218 7.48 -3.04 -19.13
CA SER A 218 7.04 -1.96 -20.03
C SER A 218 6.18 -2.39 -21.21
N ASN A 219 6.41 -3.60 -21.73
CA ASN A 219 5.71 -4.14 -22.90
C ASN A 219 4.56 -5.09 -22.53
N MET A 220 4.24 -5.23 -21.26
CA MET A 220 3.23 -6.17 -20.76
C MET A 220 2.08 -5.44 -20.07
N PHE A 221 0.89 -6.00 -20.24
CA PHE A 221 -0.22 -5.74 -19.34
C PHE A 221 -0.22 -6.83 -18.27
N LEU A 222 -0.03 -6.44 -17.03
CA LEU A 222 0.01 -7.36 -15.90
C LEU A 222 -1.39 -7.61 -15.34
N MET A 223 -1.68 -8.85 -14.96
CA MET A 223 -2.91 -9.19 -14.26
C MET A 223 -2.69 -10.29 -13.20
N GLU A 224 -3.26 -10.08 -12.01
CA GLU A 224 -3.23 -11.05 -10.92
C GLU A 224 -4.27 -12.13 -11.17
N ILE A 225 -3.86 -13.40 -11.15
CA ILE A 225 -4.79 -14.55 -11.31
C ILE A 225 -5.07 -15.27 -10.00
N THR A 226 -4.11 -15.24 -9.06
CA THR A 226 -4.26 -15.84 -7.73
C THR A 226 -3.59 -14.97 -6.69
N ARG A 227 -4.12 -14.96 -5.47
CA ARG A 227 -3.51 -14.30 -4.32
C ARG A 227 -3.28 -15.28 -3.18
N GLY A 228 -2.08 -15.23 -2.61
CA GLY A 228 -1.61 -16.21 -1.63
C GLY A 228 -1.05 -17.47 -2.27
N CYS A 229 -0.70 -18.43 -1.43
CA CYS A 229 -0.15 -19.72 -1.84
C CYS A 229 -0.74 -20.83 -0.98
N ALA A 230 -1.15 -21.94 -1.62
CA ALA A 230 -1.65 -23.11 -0.91
C ALA A 230 -0.52 -23.94 -0.25
N HIS A 231 0.71 -23.79 -0.73
CA HIS A 231 1.88 -24.46 -0.21
C HIS A 231 2.44 -23.73 1.02
N ARG A 232 2.84 -24.49 2.03
CA ARG A 232 3.44 -23.97 3.25
C ARG A 232 4.91 -24.35 3.32
N CYS A 233 5.69 -23.92 2.33
CA CYS A 233 7.12 -24.19 2.29
C CYS A 233 7.82 -23.47 3.45
N ASN A 234 8.66 -24.17 4.22
CA ASN A 234 9.30 -23.65 5.43
C ASN A 234 10.20 -22.44 5.20
N PHE A 235 10.66 -22.22 3.97
CA PHE A 235 11.52 -21.08 3.59
C PHE A 235 10.74 -19.90 2.98
N CYS A 236 9.45 -20.04 2.72
CA CYS A 236 8.68 -19.07 1.94
C CYS A 236 7.60 -18.39 2.77
N SER A 237 7.65 -17.07 2.85
CA SER A 237 6.68 -16.25 3.58
C SER A 237 5.31 -16.16 2.91
N MET A 238 5.21 -16.41 1.60
CA MET A 238 3.95 -16.24 0.83
C MET A 238 2.80 -17.09 1.36
N GLY A 239 3.10 -18.30 1.84
CA GLY A 239 2.11 -19.19 2.45
C GLY A 239 1.51 -18.67 3.77
N CYS A 240 2.13 -17.64 4.38
CA CYS A 240 1.67 -17.01 5.63
C CYS A 240 1.09 -15.62 5.40
N VAL A 241 1.69 -14.85 4.49
CA VAL A 241 1.37 -13.41 4.29
C VAL A 241 0.01 -13.20 3.66
N TYR A 242 -0.26 -13.89 2.55
CA TYR A 242 -1.50 -13.72 1.79
C TYR A 242 -2.46 -14.90 1.95
N THR A 243 -2.56 -15.45 3.14
CA THR A 243 -3.55 -16.49 3.46
C THR A 243 -4.95 -15.90 3.67
N PRO A 244 -6.00 -16.63 3.28
CA PRO A 244 -6.01 -17.91 2.57
C PRO A 244 -5.64 -17.77 1.09
N TYR A 245 -5.24 -18.88 0.43
CA TYR A 245 -5.10 -18.92 -1.02
C TYR A 245 -6.47 -18.67 -1.68
N ARG A 246 -6.50 -17.75 -2.62
CA ARG A 246 -7.71 -17.38 -3.38
C ARG A 246 -7.37 -17.23 -4.86
N ARG A 247 -8.34 -17.48 -5.69
CA ARG A 247 -8.23 -17.40 -7.15
C ARG A 247 -9.37 -16.59 -7.72
N ARG A 248 -9.11 -15.99 -8.87
CA ARG A 248 -10.12 -15.27 -9.66
C ARG A 248 -10.86 -16.25 -10.56
N SER A 249 -12.10 -15.94 -10.92
CA SER A 249 -12.87 -16.71 -11.90
C SER A 249 -12.24 -16.60 -13.29
N LEU A 250 -12.44 -17.65 -14.11
CA LEU A 250 -11.94 -17.65 -15.48
C LEU A 250 -12.62 -16.57 -16.32
N GLU A 251 -13.88 -16.31 -16.07
CA GLU A 251 -14.70 -15.30 -16.75
C GLU A 251 -14.11 -13.90 -16.53
N GLN A 252 -13.86 -13.53 -15.27
CA GLN A 252 -13.27 -12.24 -14.91
C GLN A 252 -11.85 -12.10 -15.48
N LEU A 253 -11.06 -13.18 -15.50
CA LEU A 253 -9.72 -13.16 -16.09
C LEU A 253 -9.74 -12.99 -17.61
N LYS A 254 -10.69 -13.62 -18.32
CA LYS A 254 -10.88 -13.42 -19.76
C LYS A 254 -11.27 -11.98 -20.09
N GLU A 255 -12.18 -11.39 -19.33
CA GLU A 255 -12.57 -10.00 -19.48
C GLU A 255 -11.37 -9.06 -19.28
N THR A 256 -10.62 -9.27 -18.20
CA THR A 256 -9.40 -8.49 -17.90
C THR A 256 -8.34 -8.66 -19.00
N ALA A 257 -8.13 -9.89 -19.49
CA ALA A 257 -7.20 -10.17 -20.57
C ALA A 257 -7.61 -9.47 -21.88
N THR A 258 -8.90 -9.50 -22.23
CA THR A 258 -9.43 -8.79 -23.41
C THR A 258 -9.13 -7.29 -23.32
N ASN A 259 -9.41 -6.66 -22.19
CA ASN A 259 -9.10 -5.26 -21.94
C ASN A 259 -7.58 -4.99 -22.04
N GLY A 260 -6.77 -5.89 -21.51
CA GLY A 260 -5.31 -5.80 -21.55
C GLY A 260 -4.73 -5.92 -22.96
N LEU A 261 -5.26 -6.84 -23.79
CA LEU A 261 -4.83 -7.06 -25.18
C LEU A 261 -5.12 -5.84 -26.07
N ASN A 262 -6.15 -5.05 -25.76
CA ASN A 262 -6.40 -3.78 -26.43
C ASN A 262 -5.32 -2.73 -26.14
N LEU A 263 -4.54 -2.90 -25.08
CA LEU A 263 -3.51 -1.97 -24.65
C LEU A 263 -2.09 -2.47 -24.96
N ARG A 264 -1.86 -3.77 -24.90
CA ARG A 264 -0.56 -4.42 -25.05
C ARG A 264 -0.72 -5.82 -25.65
N HIS A 265 0.18 -6.19 -26.58
CA HIS A 265 0.21 -7.53 -27.18
C HIS A 265 0.73 -8.63 -26.25
N LYS A 266 1.20 -8.28 -25.06
CA LYS A 266 1.72 -9.25 -24.09
C LYS A 266 0.99 -9.11 -22.77
N ILE A 267 0.50 -10.23 -22.25
CA ILE A 267 -0.10 -10.33 -20.92
C ILE A 267 0.89 -11.00 -19.97
N GLY A 268 1.18 -10.34 -18.84
CA GLY A 268 1.93 -10.91 -17.74
C GLY A 268 1.00 -11.43 -16.66
N LEU A 269 1.05 -12.73 -16.39
CA LEU A 269 0.22 -13.37 -15.35
C LEU A 269 0.95 -13.34 -14.01
N ILE A 270 0.30 -12.83 -12.97
CA ILE A 270 0.86 -12.67 -11.63
C ILE A 270 0.17 -13.58 -10.63
N GLY A 271 0.97 -14.30 -9.84
CA GLY A 271 0.51 -15.19 -8.77
C GLY A 271 1.68 -15.98 -8.19
N ALA A 272 1.57 -16.40 -6.93
CA ALA A 272 2.64 -17.13 -6.26
C ALA A 272 2.85 -18.55 -6.85
N THR A 273 1.78 -19.19 -7.31
CA THR A 273 1.79 -20.54 -7.88
C THR A 273 0.83 -20.59 -9.06
N LEU A 274 1.30 -20.12 -10.23
CA LEU A 274 0.48 -20.04 -11.43
C LEU A 274 0.03 -21.42 -11.93
N SER A 275 0.90 -22.43 -11.79
CA SER A 275 0.62 -23.83 -12.16
C SER A 275 -0.55 -24.45 -11.40
N ASP A 276 -0.86 -23.95 -10.20
CA ASP A 276 -1.94 -24.47 -9.37
C ASP A 276 -3.31 -23.87 -9.74
N TYR A 277 -3.35 -22.92 -10.68
CA TYR A 277 -4.60 -22.38 -11.17
C TYR A 277 -5.27 -23.39 -12.11
N PRO A 278 -6.47 -23.93 -11.78
CA PRO A 278 -7.06 -25.07 -12.51
C PRO A 278 -7.32 -24.80 -13.99
N HIS A 279 -7.53 -23.54 -14.37
CA HIS A 279 -7.84 -23.14 -15.74
C HIS A 279 -6.68 -22.45 -16.45
N ILE A 280 -5.43 -22.63 -15.97
CA ILE A 280 -4.27 -21.93 -16.54
C ILE A 280 -4.09 -22.19 -18.03
N THR A 281 -4.23 -23.45 -18.47
CA THR A 281 -4.12 -23.82 -19.88
C THR A 281 -5.22 -23.18 -20.73
N THR A 282 -6.45 -23.13 -20.23
CA THR A 282 -7.58 -22.50 -20.91
C THR A 282 -7.38 -20.99 -21.03
N LEU A 283 -6.90 -20.35 -19.97
CA LEU A 283 -6.60 -18.92 -19.98
C LEU A 283 -5.47 -18.59 -20.95
N CYS A 284 -4.37 -19.36 -20.94
CA CYS A 284 -3.25 -19.15 -21.85
C CYS A 284 -3.66 -19.32 -23.34
N LYS A 285 -4.46 -20.36 -23.66
CA LYS A 285 -5.01 -20.55 -25.00
C LYS A 285 -5.86 -19.35 -25.43
N PHE A 286 -6.78 -18.91 -24.55
CA PHE A 286 -7.60 -17.74 -24.84
C PHE A 286 -6.77 -16.48 -25.12
N ILE A 287 -5.71 -16.21 -24.33
CA ILE A 287 -4.83 -15.06 -24.56
C ILE A 287 -4.11 -15.18 -25.91
N LEU A 288 -3.58 -16.37 -26.27
CA LEU A 288 -2.87 -16.59 -27.52
C LEU A 288 -3.76 -16.52 -28.76
N GLU A 289 -5.03 -16.87 -28.64
CA GLU A 289 -6.01 -16.83 -29.73
C GLU A 289 -6.56 -15.41 -30.01
N ASN A 290 -6.45 -14.50 -29.04
CA ASN A 290 -7.02 -13.16 -29.10
C ASN A 290 -5.94 -12.03 -29.07
N GLY A 291 -4.64 -12.39 -29.01
CA GLY A 291 -3.51 -11.45 -28.85
C GLY A 291 -2.59 -11.34 -30.08
#